data_6fc7423507fce0f4442a3c368f605850
#
_entry.id   6fc7423507fce0f4442a3c368f605850
#
_cell.length_a   1.000
_cell.length_b   1.000
_cell.length_c   1.000
_cell.angle_alpha   90.00
_cell.angle_beta   90.00
_cell.angle_gamma   90.00
#
_symmetry.space_group_name_H-M   'P 1'
#
loop_
_entity.id
_entity.type
_entity.pdbx_description
1 polymer ?
#
loop_
_entity_poly.entity_id
_entity_poly.type
_entity_poly.pdbx_seq_one_letter_code
_entity_poly.pdbx_strand_id
1 'polypeptide(L)'
;PHECSSAASDVYKRQPNTWIQELSKLQDQVPQFSYKKVEEIIQTELGNKYSEINQINSAPIGSASLAQVHKATLTNGKEVVFKVQRPNLKNLFTIDLNIMQQIAFIMQKNKNWSRGRNWVAIAKECKKVLMKELDFKCEAQYAARFRQQFLDDENVEVPEVIWNMCSEKVLCLSYLEGTKISDVEKLKSKNIDLSMIAEIGAISYLKQLVNYGFFHADPHPGNLAVS
;
A
#
# COMPACT_ATOMS: atom_id res chain seq x y z
N PRO A 1 -19.84 6.10 3.44
CA PRO A 1 -18.54 5.45 3.43
C PRO A 1 -17.81 5.53 4.78
N HIS A 2 -18.26 6.39 5.71
CA HIS A 2 -17.61 6.64 7.00
C HIS A 2 -17.89 5.60 8.09
N GLU A 3 -18.90 4.76 7.93
CA GLU A 3 -19.25 3.75 8.93
C GLU A 3 -18.34 2.50 8.92
N CYS A 4 -17.68 2.21 7.81
CA CYS A 4 -16.82 1.03 7.72
C CYS A 4 -15.52 1.15 8.54
N SER A 5 -14.89 2.33 8.62
CA SER A 5 -13.64 2.51 9.37
C SER A 5 -13.85 2.49 10.88
N SER A 6 -14.91 3.14 11.35
CA SER A 6 -15.32 3.14 12.77
C SER A 6 -15.79 1.75 13.20
N ALA A 7 -16.59 1.07 12.37
CA ALA A 7 -17.06 -0.29 12.64
C ALA A 7 -15.90 -1.31 12.68
N ALA A 8 -14.92 -1.20 11.79
CA ALA A 8 -13.74 -2.06 11.81
C ALA A 8 -12.92 -1.87 13.09
N SER A 9 -12.68 -0.61 13.51
CA SER A 9 -11.99 -0.30 14.76
C SER A 9 -12.74 -0.83 16.00
N ASP A 10 -14.06 -0.74 16.01
CA ASP A 10 -14.91 -1.21 17.13
C ASP A 10 -15.01 -2.75 17.14
N VAL A 11 -15.02 -3.38 15.97
CA VAL A 11 -14.95 -4.84 15.84
C VAL A 11 -13.61 -5.38 16.34
N TYR A 12 -12.49 -4.72 16.05
CA TYR A 12 -11.18 -5.09 16.58
C TYR A 12 -11.12 -5.07 18.12
N LYS A 13 -11.72 -4.06 18.75
CA LYS A 13 -11.77 -3.96 20.21
C LYS A 13 -12.67 -5.02 20.88
N ARG A 14 -13.57 -5.63 20.14
CA ARG A 14 -14.53 -6.65 20.63
C ARG A 14 -14.10 -8.08 20.34
N GLN A 15 -13.04 -8.28 19.58
CA GLN A 15 -12.55 -9.61 19.26
C GLN A 15 -11.64 -10.16 20.38
N PRO A 16 -11.68 -11.46 20.66
CA PRO A 16 -10.73 -12.09 21.58
C PRO A 16 -9.28 -11.84 21.15
N ASN A 17 -8.39 -11.54 22.07
CA ASN A 17 -6.98 -11.25 21.77
C ASN A 17 -6.28 -12.33 20.94
N THR A 18 -6.67 -13.59 21.12
CA THR A 18 -6.16 -14.73 20.32
C THR A 18 -6.52 -14.61 18.85
N TRP A 19 -7.71 -14.12 18.53
CA TRP A 19 -8.13 -13.89 17.13
C TRP A 19 -7.38 -12.72 16.52
N ILE A 20 -7.17 -11.65 17.29
CA ILE A 20 -6.39 -10.49 16.83
C ILE A 20 -4.96 -10.93 16.50
N GLN A 21 -4.33 -11.73 17.36
CA GLN A 21 -2.99 -12.25 17.15
C GLN A 21 -2.88 -13.14 15.91
N GLU A 22 -3.86 -14.02 15.68
CA GLU A 22 -3.84 -14.91 14.50
C GLU A 22 -4.13 -14.14 13.21
N LEU A 23 -5.08 -13.19 13.22
CA LEU A 23 -5.39 -12.37 12.05
C LEU A 23 -4.27 -11.38 11.71
N SER A 24 -3.53 -10.89 12.72
CA SER A 24 -2.35 -10.03 12.47
C SER A 24 -1.25 -10.74 11.69
N LYS A 25 -1.09 -12.06 11.86
CA LYS A 25 -0.13 -12.85 11.08
C LYS A 25 -0.42 -12.81 9.57
N LEU A 26 -1.70 -12.65 9.18
CA LEU A 26 -2.10 -12.56 7.78
C LEU A 26 -1.72 -11.22 7.14
N GLN A 27 -1.47 -10.20 7.93
CA GLN A 27 -1.08 -8.87 7.45
C GLN A 27 0.42 -8.78 7.16
N ASP A 28 1.28 -9.33 8.05
CA ASP A 28 2.71 -9.07 8.06
C ASP A 28 3.58 -10.26 7.62
N GLN A 29 3.03 -11.47 7.51
CA GLN A 29 3.79 -12.69 7.24
C GLN A 29 3.48 -13.31 5.87
N VAL A 30 3.39 -12.49 4.82
CA VAL A 30 3.23 -13.04 3.47
C VAL A 30 4.57 -13.61 3.00
N PRO A 31 4.61 -14.89 2.56
CA PRO A 31 5.85 -15.52 2.10
C PRO A 31 6.55 -14.69 1.02
N GLN A 32 7.85 -14.52 1.18
CA GLN A 32 8.66 -13.80 0.20
C GLN A 32 8.85 -14.66 -1.05
N PHE A 33 8.84 -14.02 -2.23
CA PHE A 33 9.31 -14.67 -3.45
C PHE A 33 10.80 -14.39 -3.68
N SER A 34 11.46 -15.23 -4.48
CA SER A 34 12.91 -15.20 -4.62
C SER A 34 13.43 -13.89 -5.19
N TYR A 35 14.57 -13.42 -4.71
CA TYR A 35 15.24 -12.23 -5.23
C TYR A 35 15.52 -12.30 -6.74
N LYS A 36 15.88 -13.48 -7.25
CA LYS A 36 16.06 -13.71 -8.68
C LYS A 36 14.81 -13.29 -9.48
N LYS A 37 13.62 -13.58 -8.94
CA LYS A 37 12.37 -13.21 -9.58
C LYS A 37 12.08 -11.72 -9.50
N VAL A 38 12.49 -11.07 -8.40
CA VAL A 38 12.44 -9.61 -8.27
C VAL A 38 13.29 -8.94 -9.36
N GLU A 39 14.52 -9.39 -9.50
CA GLU A 39 15.47 -8.87 -10.48
C GLU A 39 14.97 -9.06 -11.92
N GLU A 40 14.48 -10.27 -12.26
CA GLU A 40 13.86 -10.56 -13.55
C GLU A 40 12.70 -9.61 -13.89
N ILE A 41 11.83 -9.33 -12.91
CA ILE A 41 10.70 -8.41 -13.10
C ILE A 41 11.21 -6.99 -13.34
N ILE A 42 12.12 -6.50 -12.51
CA ILE A 42 12.67 -5.14 -12.66
C ILE A 42 13.37 -4.99 -14.02
N GLN A 43 14.20 -5.96 -14.41
CA GLN A 43 14.87 -5.94 -15.71
C GLN A 43 13.88 -5.92 -16.88
N THR A 44 12.84 -6.76 -16.80
CA THR A 44 11.82 -6.86 -17.86
C THR A 44 11.02 -5.57 -17.99
N GLU A 45 10.62 -4.98 -16.87
CA GLU A 45 9.77 -3.80 -16.83
C GLU A 45 10.52 -2.50 -17.15
N LEU A 46 11.78 -2.39 -16.75
CA LEU A 46 12.59 -1.18 -16.96
C LEU A 46 13.42 -1.23 -18.25
N GLY A 47 13.72 -2.41 -18.78
CA GLY A 47 14.52 -2.55 -20.00
C GLY A 47 15.89 -1.88 -19.86
N ASN A 48 16.25 -0.99 -20.80
CA ASN A 48 17.54 -0.32 -20.80
C ASN A 48 17.81 0.54 -19.56
N LYS A 49 16.77 0.97 -18.86
CA LYS A 49 16.92 1.78 -17.63
C LYS A 49 17.40 0.98 -16.42
N TYR A 50 17.38 -0.35 -16.51
CA TYR A 50 17.96 -1.19 -15.47
C TYR A 50 19.45 -0.88 -15.23
N SER A 51 20.18 -0.43 -16.24
CA SER A 51 21.59 -0.01 -16.11
C SER A 51 21.80 1.24 -15.23
N GLU A 52 20.75 1.99 -14.94
CA GLU A 52 20.81 3.12 -14.01
C GLU A 52 20.75 2.69 -12.52
N ILE A 53 20.56 1.39 -12.26
CA ILE A 53 20.57 0.82 -10.91
C ILE A 53 21.97 0.31 -10.61
N ASN A 54 22.59 0.84 -9.55
CA ASN A 54 23.90 0.41 -9.09
C ASN A 54 23.79 -0.90 -8.28
N GLN A 55 22.85 -0.94 -7.31
CA GLN A 55 22.67 -2.08 -6.42
C GLN A 55 21.23 -2.19 -5.94
N ILE A 56 20.72 -3.41 -5.81
CA ILE A 56 19.46 -3.73 -5.15
C ILE A 56 19.76 -4.67 -3.98
N ASN A 57 19.22 -4.36 -2.80
CA ASN A 57 19.35 -5.23 -1.65
C ASN A 57 18.52 -6.50 -1.86
N SER A 58 19.14 -7.67 -1.71
CA SER A 58 18.45 -8.95 -1.90
C SER A 58 17.38 -9.22 -0.84
N ALA A 59 17.59 -8.76 0.40
CA ALA A 59 16.60 -8.85 1.46
C ALA A 59 15.55 -7.75 1.31
N PRO A 60 14.25 -8.07 1.24
CA PRO A 60 13.21 -7.07 1.20
C PRO A 60 13.08 -6.35 2.55
N ILE A 61 12.80 -5.05 2.50
CA ILE A 61 12.48 -4.25 3.69
C ILE A 61 10.99 -4.35 4.07
N GLY A 62 10.16 -4.88 3.17
CA GLY A 62 8.75 -5.15 3.39
C GLY A 62 8.21 -6.19 2.41
N SER A 63 7.23 -6.96 2.87
CA SER A 63 6.54 -7.96 2.03
C SER A 63 5.05 -7.90 2.33
N ALA A 64 4.26 -7.56 1.31
CA ALA A 64 2.82 -7.44 1.38
C ALA A 64 2.12 -8.46 0.44
N SER A 65 0.81 -8.52 0.49
CA SER A 65 0.01 -9.44 -0.33
C SER A 65 0.25 -9.29 -1.83
N LEU A 66 0.43 -8.06 -2.31
CA LEU A 66 0.58 -7.76 -3.74
C LEU A 66 2.04 -7.58 -4.17
N ALA A 67 2.97 -7.27 -3.26
CA ALA A 67 4.33 -6.84 -3.61
C ALA A 67 5.37 -7.14 -2.54
N GLN A 68 6.63 -7.05 -2.94
CA GLN A 68 7.79 -6.89 -2.06
C GLN A 68 8.44 -5.52 -2.29
N VAL A 69 9.07 -4.98 -1.24
CA VAL A 69 9.78 -3.70 -1.29
C VAL A 69 11.24 -3.94 -1.02
N HIS A 70 12.10 -3.50 -1.94
CA HIS A 70 13.54 -3.62 -1.86
C HIS A 70 14.21 -2.25 -1.88
N LYS A 71 15.16 -2.02 -0.96
CA LYS A 71 16.02 -0.83 -1.00
C LYS A 71 17.04 -0.99 -2.12
N ALA A 72 17.33 0.09 -2.81
CA ALA A 72 18.30 0.13 -3.89
C ALA A 72 19.05 1.46 -3.93
N THR A 73 20.17 1.47 -4.64
CA THR A 73 20.95 2.68 -4.91
C THR A 73 21.08 2.84 -6.43
N LEU A 74 20.75 4.01 -6.94
CA LEU A 74 20.94 4.34 -8.35
C LEU A 74 22.39 4.73 -8.63
N THR A 75 22.79 4.73 -9.91
CA THR A 75 24.15 5.10 -10.34
C THR A 75 24.55 6.53 -9.98
N ASN A 76 23.57 7.42 -9.81
CA ASN A 76 23.79 8.80 -9.34
C ASN A 76 23.91 8.92 -7.81
N GLY A 77 23.93 7.79 -7.07
CA GLY A 77 24.02 7.74 -5.62
C GLY A 77 22.68 7.92 -4.87
N LYS A 78 21.57 8.19 -5.57
CA LYS A 78 20.27 8.36 -4.92
C LYS A 78 19.77 7.02 -4.33
N GLU A 79 19.39 7.03 -3.06
CA GLU A 79 18.74 5.89 -2.42
C GLU A 79 17.25 5.86 -2.75
N VAL A 80 16.77 4.70 -3.17
CA VAL A 80 15.39 4.47 -3.59
C VAL A 80 14.83 3.17 -3.03
N VAL A 81 13.55 3.00 -3.13
CA VAL A 81 12.87 1.72 -2.91
C VAL A 81 12.13 1.29 -4.16
N PHE A 82 12.28 0.03 -4.52
CA PHE A 82 11.48 -0.63 -5.54
C PHE A 82 10.39 -1.47 -4.88
N LYS A 83 9.13 -1.10 -5.11
CA LYS A 83 7.98 -1.94 -4.82
C LYS A 83 7.71 -2.78 -6.07
N VAL A 84 7.91 -4.09 -5.95
CA VAL A 84 7.84 -5.04 -7.07
C VAL A 84 6.66 -5.96 -6.90
N GLN A 85 5.78 -5.99 -7.88
CA GLN A 85 4.57 -6.80 -7.86
C GLN A 85 4.91 -8.30 -7.88
N ARG A 86 4.14 -9.09 -7.14
CA ARG A 86 4.25 -10.55 -7.17
C ARG A 86 3.96 -11.09 -8.57
N PRO A 87 4.69 -12.13 -9.00
CA PRO A 87 4.46 -12.74 -10.31
C PRO A 87 3.04 -13.33 -10.42
N ASN A 88 2.48 -13.32 -11.63
CA ASN A 88 1.19 -13.90 -11.98
C ASN A 88 -0.07 -13.34 -11.28
N LEU A 89 0.03 -12.27 -10.51
CA LEU A 89 -1.12 -11.70 -9.79
C LEU A 89 -2.27 -11.34 -10.71
N LYS A 90 -2.01 -10.70 -11.85
CA LYS A 90 -3.06 -10.29 -12.81
C LYS A 90 -3.88 -11.47 -13.30
N ASN A 91 -3.25 -12.61 -13.55
CA ASN A 91 -3.95 -13.84 -13.98
C ASN A 91 -4.79 -14.43 -12.84
N LEU A 92 -4.22 -14.54 -11.64
CA LEU A 92 -4.92 -15.05 -10.46
C LEU A 92 -6.14 -14.17 -10.15
N PHE A 93 -5.96 -12.86 -10.05
CA PHE A 93 -7.06 -11.92 -9.82
C PHE A 93 -8.13 -12.00 -10.91
N THR A 94 -7.73 -12.18 -12.18
CA THR A 94 -8.70 -12.32 -13.28
C THR A 94 -9.59 -13.55 -13.08
N ILE A 95 -9.00 -14.68 -12.68
CA ILE A 95 -9.75 -15.93 -12.42
C ILE A 95 -10.69 -15.73 -11.24
N ASP A 96 -10.18 -15.26 -10.10
CA ASP A 96 -10.95 -15.08 -8.86
C ASP A 96 -12.10 -14.08 -9.05
N LEU A 97 -11.84 -12.96 -9.73
CA LEU A 97 -12.85 -11.95 -10.03
C LEU A 97 -13.92 -12.46 -11.01
N ASN A 98 -13.58 -13.33 -11.95
CA ASN A 98 -14.57 -13.98 -12.81
C ASN A 98 -15.46 -14.93 -12.03
N ILE A 99 -14.89 -15.72 -11.10
CA ILE A 99 -15.66 -16.59 -10.19
C ILE A 99 -16.61 -15.74 -9.33
N MET A 100 -16.12 -14.65 -8.75
CA MET A 100 -16.91 -13.70 -7.95
C MET A 100 -18.08 -13.13 -8.77
N GLN A 101 -17.86 -12.77 -10.04
CA GLN A 101 -18.94 -12.30 -10.92
C GLN A 101 -20.00 -13.38 -11.18
N GLN A 102 -19.60 -14.64 -11.34
CA GLN A 102 -20.55 -15.75 -11.50
C GLN A 102 -21.38 -15.97 -10.25
N ILE A 103 -20.75 -15.93 -9.07
CA ILE A 103 -21.45 -16.03 -7.78
C ILE A 103 -22.43 -14.87 -7.63
N ALA A 104 -22.02 -13.65 -7.93
CA ALA A 104 -22.89 -12.45 -7.89
C ALA A 104 -24.11 -12.60 -8.81
N PHE A 105 -23.93 -13.17 -9.99
CA PHE A 105 -25.03 -13.45 -10.92
C PHE A 105 -26.04 -14.47 -10.35
N ILE A 106 -25.55 -15.54 -9.72
CA ILE A 106 -26.41 -16.54 -9.05
C ILE A 106 -27.17 -15.90 -7.89
N MET A 107 -26.48 -15.11 -7.05
CA MET A 107 -27.11 -14.38 -5.95
C MET A 107 -28.18 -13.39 -6.42
N GLN A 108 -27.94 -12.72 -7.55
CA GLN A 108 -28.89 -11.78 -8.14
C GLN A 108 -30.21 -12.44 -8.56
N LYS A 109 -30.16 -13.69 -9.04
CA LYS A 109 -31.36 -14.45 -9.44
C LYS A 109 -32.23 -14.85 -8.26
N ASN A 110 -31.67 -14.99 -7.07
CA ASN A 110 -32.39 -15.37 -5.87
C ASN A 110 -32.96 -14.13 -5.16
N LYS A 111 -34.29 -13.99 -5.17
CA LYS A 111 -35.00 -12.85 -4.56
C LYS A 111 -34.70 -12.67 -3.06
N ASN A 112 -34.47 -13.79 -2.34
CA ASN A 112 -34.16 -13.74 -0.91
C ASN A 112 -32.74 -13.21 -0.64
N TRP A 113 -31.80 -13.47 -1.54
CA TRP A 113 -30.41 -13.01 -1.41
C TRP A 113 -30.23 -11.60 -1.97
N SER A 114 -30.95 -11.25 -3.02
CA SER A 114 -30.82 -9.91 -3.61
C SER A 114 -31.35 -8.81 -2.70
N ARG A 115 -32.55 -9.01 -2.06
CA ARG A 115 -33.16 -8.06 -1.11
C ARG A 115 -32.91 -6.58 -1.47
N GLY A 116 -33.10 -6.20 -2.72
CA GLY A 116 -32.86 -4.84 -3.23
C GLY A 116 -31.39 -4.50 -3.52
N ARG A 117 -30.44 -5.41 -3.33
CA ARG A 117 -29.03 -5.19 -3.68
C ARG A 117 -28.74 -5.65 -5.10
N ASN A 118 -27.96 -4.86 -5.82
CA ASN A 118 -27.48 -5.22 -7.16
C ASN A 118 -26.08 -5.89 -7.06
N TRP A 119 -26.07 -7.21 -6.80
CA TRP A 119 -24.84 -7.98 -6.65
C TRP A 119 -23.94 -7.95 -7.88
N VAL A 120 -24.54 -7.92 -9.08
CA VAL A 120 -23.78 -7.85 -10.34
C VAL A 120 -23.06 -6.52 -10.46
N ALA A 121 -23.70 -5.40 -10.11
CA ALA A 121 -23.06 -4.08 -10.12
C ALA A 121 -21.95 -3.98 -9.06
N ILE A 122 -22.19 -4.53 -7.85
CA ILE A 122 -21.18 -4.59 -6.79
C ILE A 122 -19.95 -5.37 -7.26
N ALA A 123 -20.12 -6.57 -7.80
CA ALA A 123 -19.02 -7.40 -8.29
C ALA A 123 -18.26 -6.73 -9.45
N LYS A 124 -18.95 -6.02 -10.34
CA LYS A 124 -18.34 -5.25 -11.42
C LYS A 124 -17.47 -4.11 -10.89
N GLU A 125 -17.95 -3.36 -9.90
CA GLU A 125 -17.20 -2.26 -9.31
C GLU A 125 -16.01 -2.76 -8.49
N CYS A 126 -16.17 -3.85 -7.70
CA CYS A 126 -15.06 -4.53 -7.02
C CYS A 126 -13.97 -4.95 -8.02
N LYS A 127 -14.36 -5.54 -9.15
CA LYS A 127 -13.39 -5.92 -10.20
C LYS A 127 -12.62 -4.72 -10.70
N LYS A 128 -13.31 -3.61 -10.98
CA LYS A 128 -12.68 -2.38 -11.47
C LYS A 128 -11.69 -1.80 -10.46
N VAL A 129 -12.07 -1.76 -9.18
CA VAL A 129 -11.21 -1.25 -8.11
C VAL A 129 -9.98 -2.14 -7.94
N LEU A 130 -10.17 -3.46 -7.78
CA LEU A 130 -9.07 -4.40 -7.57
C LEU A 130 -8.10 -4.49 -8.76
N MET A 131 -8.61 -4.37 -10.00
CA MET A 131 -7.72 -4.32 -11.18
C MET A 131 -6.89 -3.04 -11.24
N LYS A 132 -7.37 -1.91 -10.68
CA LYS A 132 -6.59 -0.68 -10.56
C LYS A 132 -5.46 -0.81 -9.52
N GLU A 133 -5.69 -1.54 -8.43
CA GLU A 133 -4.68 -1.81 -7.41
C GLU A 133 -3.48 -2.61 -7.96
N LEU A 134 -3.68 -3.33 -9.07
CA LEU A 134 -2.60 -4.05 -9.75
C LEU A 134 -1.77 -3.17 -10.69
N ASP A 135 -2.16 -1.93 -10.93
CA ASP A 135 -1.39 -0.99 -11.76
C ASP A 135 -0.65 0.01 -10.88
N PHE A 136 0.63 -0.22 -10.66
CA PHE A 136 1.48 0.66 -9.86
C PHE A 136 1.69 2.05 -10.45
N LYS A 137 1.35 2.29 -11.73
CA LYS A 137 1.30 3.64 -12.28
C LYS A 137 0.19 4.47 -11.63
N CYS A 138 -0.95 3.84 -11.30
CA CYS A 138 -2.01 4.51 -10.55
C CYS A 138 -1.53 4.87 -9.14
N GLU A 139 -0.83 3.96 -8.47
CA GLU A 139 -0.24 4.23 -7.14
C GLU A 139 0.80 5.36 -7.21
N ALA A 140 1.66 5.36 -8.23
CA ALA A 140 2.62 6.45 -8.49
C ALA A 140 1.92 7.81 -8.64
N GLN A 141 0.82 7.87 -9.40
CA GLN A 141 0.04 9.09 -9.57
C GLN A 141 -0.56 9.58 -8.25
N TYR A 142 -1.08 8.66 -7.43
CA TYR A 142 -1.62 9.01 -6.12
C TYR A 142 -0.52 9.47 -5.16
N ALA A 143 0.63 8.81 -5.15
CA ALA A 143 1.78 9.21 -4.35
C ALA A 143 2.29 10.60 -4.74
N ALA A 144 2.41 10.89 -6.03
CA ALA A 144 2.82 12.21 -6.52
C ALA A 144 1.80 13.31 -6.15
N ARG A 145 0.49 13.02 -6.31
CA ARG A 145 -0.56 13.95 -5.89
C ARG A 145 -0.53 14.20 -4.38
N PHE A 146 -0.33 13.15 -3.60
CA PHE A 146 -0.23 13.24 -2.15
C PHE A 146 0.98 14.09 -1.73
N ARG A 147 2.14 13.83 -2.36
CA ARG A 147 3.35 14.64 -2.13
C ARG A 147 3.12 16.12 -2.42
N GLN A 148 2.41 16.46 -3.50
CA GLN A 148 2.10 17.84 -3.86
C GLN A 148 1.31 18.59 -2.78
N GLN A 149 0.47 17.90 -2.00
CA GLN A 149 -0.29 18.49 -0.91
C GLN A 149 0.57 18.92 0.28
N PHE A 150 1.73 18.29 0.46
CA PHE A 150 2.59 18.48 1.61
C PHE A 150 3.97 19.08 1.26
N LEU A 151 4.13 19.63 0.04
CA LEU A 151 5.42 20.21 -0.37
C LEU A 151 5.88 21.36 0.54
N ASP A 152 4.94 22.15 1.05
CA ASP A 152 5.20 23.31 1.91
C ASP A 152 4.99 22.99 3.40
N ASP A 153 4.81 21.72 3.77
CA ASP A 153 4.62 21.31 5.16
C ASP A 153 5.93 20.77 5.74
N GLU A 154 6.55 21.53 6.63
CA GLU A 154 7.84 21.17 7.23
C GLU A 154 7.78 19.94 8.15
N ASN A 155 6.58 19.53 8.56
CA ASN A 155 6.37 18.40 9.47
C ASN A 155 6.03 17.08 8.75
N VAL A 156 5.77 17.11 7.43
CA VAL A 156 5.34 15.94 6.69
C VAL A 156 6.18 15.77 5.44
N GLU A 157 6.92 14.70 5.40
CA GLU A 157 7.68 14.30 4.22
C GLU A 157 7.00 13.14 3.50
N VAL A 158 6.86 13.25 2.18
CA VAL A 158 6.28 12.22 1.33
C VAL A 158 7.32 11.81 0.29
N PRO A 159 7.54 10.49 0.07
CA PRO A 159 8.51 10.01 -0.91
C PRO A 159 8.27 10.58 -2.31
N GLU A 160 9.35 10.91 -3.00
CA GLU A 160 9.31 11.32 -4.41
C GLU A 160 9.16 10.12 -5.32
N VAL A 161 8.29 10.21 -6.32
CA VAL A 161 8.15 9.19 -7.37
C VAL A 161 9.24 9.36 -8.42
N ILE A 162 10.01 8.32 -8.66
CA ILE A 162 11.06 8.30 -9.70
C ILE A 162 10.42 7.75 -10.99
N TRP A 163 9.74 8.62 -11.71
CA TRP A 163 8.87 8.27 -12.84
C TRP A 163 9.52 7.43 -13.94
N ASN A 164 10.79 7.72 -14.26
CA ASN A 164 11.52 6.97 -15.26
C ASN A 164 11.81 5.52 -14.86
N MET A 165 11.65 5.18 -13.56
CA MET A 165 11.83 3.85 -12.99
C MET A 165 10.48 3.20 -12.58
N CYS A 166 9.35 3.71 -13.07
CA CYS A 166 8.03 3.17 -12.77
C CYS A 166 7.40 2.47 -13.97
N SER A 167 6.68 1.38 -13.71
CA SER A 167 5.89 0.63 -14.70
C SER A 167 4.58 0.12 -14.08
N GLU A 168 3.81 -0.72 -14.79
CA GLU A 168 2.63 -1.37 -14.21
C GLU A 168 2.96 -2.25 -13.00
N LYS A 169 4.17 -2.87 -12.97
CA LYS A 169 4.56 -3.86 -11.95
C LYS A 169 5.68 -3.40 -11.03
N VAL A 170 6.27 -2.24 -11.31
CA VAL A 170 7.38 -1.69 -10.53
C VAL A 170 7.08 -0.24 -10.20
N LEU A 171 7.08 0.09 -8.91
CA LEU A 171 7.01 1.46 -8.41
C LEU A 171 8.35 1.80 -7.76
N CYS A 172 8.94 2.92 -8.17
CA CYS A 172 10.18 3.43 -7.59
C CYS A 172 9.91 4.74 -6.86
N LEU A 173 10.28 4.77 -5.58
CA LEU A 173 10.14 5.94 -4.71
C LEU A 173 11.49 6.28 -4.09
N SER A 174 11.71 7.55 -3.73
CA SER A 174 12.86 7.92 -2.89
C SER A 174 12.78 7.18 -1.56
N TYR A 175 13.94 6.72 -1.06
CA TYR A 175 14.01 6.13 0.27
C TYR A 175 13.98 7.23 1.32
N LEU A 176 13.08 7.13 2.27
CA LEU A 176 13.04 7.98 3.46
C LEU A 176 13.45 7.14 4.67
N GLU A 177 14.46 7.60 5.39
CA GLU A 177 14.88 6.94 6.61
C GLU A 177 13.96 7.37 7.76
N GLY A 178 13.50 6.41 8.56
CA GLY A 178 12.63 6.73 9.68
C GLY A 178 12.37 5.53 10.59
N THR A 179 11.89 5.83 11.79
CA THR A 179 11.40 4.83 12.75
C THR A 179 9.88 4.70 12.59
N LYS A 180 9.39 3.49 12.37
CA LYS A 180 7.93 3.26 12.27
C LYS A 180 7.22 3.76 13.53
N ILE A 181 6.05 4.39 13.37
CA ILE A 181 5.25 4.89 14.49
C ILE A 181 4.81 3.74 15.40
N SER A 182 4.67 2.52 14.87
CA SER A 182 4.35 1.33 15.66
C SER A 182 5.46 0.88 16.60
N ASP A 183 6.71 1.32 16.38
CA ASP A 183 7.88 0.97 17.22
C ASP A 183 8.06 2.01 18.34
N VAL A 184 7.09 2.00 19.27
CA VAL A 184 7.01 2.98 20.38
C VAL A 184 8.26 2.96 21.26
N GLU A 185 8.85 1.80 21.52
CA GLU A 185 10.05 1.68 22.35
C GLU A 185 11.26 2.36 21.70
N LYS A 186 11.43 2.19 20.40
CA LYS A 186 12.50 2.84 19.64
C LYS A 186 12.30 4.36 19.56
N LEU A 187 11.05 4.83 19.42
CA LEU A 187 10.73 6.25 19.44
C LEU A 187 11.07 6.87 20.80
N LYS A 188 10.67 6.23 21.90
CA LYS A 188 11.02 6.67 23.26
C LYS A 188 12.53 6.67 23.49
N SER A 189 13.26 5.66 23.02
CA SER A 189 14.71 5.61 23.16
C SER A 189 15.45 6.76 22.45
N LYS A 190 14.81 7.34 21.42
CA LYS A 190 15.27 8.53 20.69
C LYS A 190 14.78 9.85 21.31
N ASN A 191 14.12 9.82 22.45
CA ASN A 191 13.50 10.98 23.11
C ASN A 191 12.47 11.72 22.24
N ILE A 192 11.77 11.02 21.38
CA ILE A 192 10.73 11.59 20.51
C ILE A 192 9.44 11.76 21.31
N ASP A 193 8.86 12.96 21.27
CA ASP A 193 7.58 13.26 21.91
C ASP A 193 6.41 12.64 21.12
N LEU A 194 5.83 11.60 21.69
CA LEU A 194 4.72 10.89 21.06
C LEU A 194 3.44 11.74 20.96
N SER A 195 3.25 12.71 21.88
CA SER A 195 2.10 13.61 21.83
C SER A 195 2.20 14.56 20.66
N MET A 196 3.39 15.10 20.42
CA MET A 196 3.67 15.94 19.26
C MET A 196 3.44 15.18 17.95
N ILE A 197 3.91 13.93 17.85
CA ILE A 197 3.70 13.09 16.66
C ILE A 197 2.20 12.81 16.43
N ALA A 198 1.45 12.54 17.50
CA ALA A 198 0.00 12.33 17.39
C ALA A 198 -0.73 13.60 16.92
N GLU A 199 -0.33 14.77 17.39
CA GLU A 199 -0.88 16.06 16.97
C GLU A 199 -0.56 16.35 15.49
N ILE A 200 0.70 16.19 15.05
CA ILE A 200 1.10 16.33 13.64
C ILE A 200 0.28 15.40 12.76
N GLY A 201 0.15 14.13 13.16
CA GLY A 201 -0.62 13.14 12.44
C GLY A 201 -2.10 13.52 12.29
N ALA A 202 -2.73 13.97 13.38
CA ALA A 202 -4.13 14.39 13.39
C ALA A 202 -4.35 15.63 12.51
N ILE A 203 -3.51 16.65 12.63
CA ILE A 203 -3.55 17.88 11.82
C ILE A 203 -3.36 17.53 10.34
N SER A 204 -2.37 16.70 10.02
CA SER A 204 -2.08 16.29 8.64
C SER A 204 -3.26 15.55 8.02
N TYR A 205 -3.94 14.68 8.78
CA TYR A 205 -5.11 13.96 8.31
C TYR A 205 -6.32 14.91 8.11
N LEU A 206 -6.52 15.85 9.01
CA LEU A 206 -7.56 16.88 8.87
C LEU A 206 -7.33 17.77 7.63
N LYS A 207 -6.08 18.19 7.38
CA LYS A 207 -5.71 18.93 6.16
C LYS A 207 -6.08 18.15 4.89
N GLN A 208 -5.83 16.83 4.84
CA GLN A 208 -6.19 15.98 3.71
C GLN A 208 -7.71 15.99 3.46
N LEU A 209 -8.52 15.90 4.51
CA LEU A 209 -9.97 15.84 4.40
C LEU A 209 -10.58 17.20 4.06
N VAL A 210 -10.18 18.25 4.80
CA VAL A 210 -10.86 19.57 4.75
C VAL A 210 -10.30 20.45 3.64
N ASN A 211 -8.97 20.48 3.47
CA ASN A 211 -8.34 21.43 2.55
C ASN A 211 -8.20 20.83 1.14
N TYR A 212 -7.84 19.53 1.06
CA TYR A 212 -7.46 18.94 -0.21
C TYR A 212 -8.54 18.01 -0.81
N GLY A 213 -9.46 17.47 0.00
CA GLY A 213 -10.47 16.52 -0.46
C GLY A 213 -9.90 15.25 -1.09
N PHE A 214 -8.60 15.01 -0.85
CA PHE A 214 -7.89 13.81 -1.27
C PHE A 214 -7.03 13.33 -0.10
N PHE A 215 -7.30 12.14 0.39
CA PHE A 215 -6.74 11.62 1.63
C PHE A 215 -6.28 10.17 1.49
N HIS A 216 -5.31 9.80 2.31
CA HIS A 216 -4.86 8.41 2.43
C HIS A 216 -5.94 7.61 3.16
N ALA A 217 -6.57 6.67 2.46
CA ALA A 217 -7.71 5.93 3.00
C ALA A 217 -7.34 4.87 4.06
N ASP A 218 -6.05 4.56 4.19
CA ASP A 218 -5.54 3.58 5.16
C ASP A 218 -4.41 4.19 6.02
N PRO A 219 -4.74 4.98 7.05
CA PRO A 219 -3.76 5.59 7.97
C PRO A 219 -3.19 4.58 8.98
N HIS A 220 -2.82 3.40 8.52
CA HIS A 220 -2.25 2.37 9.38
C HIS A 220 -0.84 2.79 9.86
N PRO A 221 -0.49 2.56 11.15
CA PRO A 221 0.82 2.89 11.70
C PRO A 221 2.02 2.30 10.94
N GLY A 222 1.82 1.22 10.20
CA GLY A 222 2.84 0.61 9.34
C GLY A 222 3.23 1.45 8.12
N ASN A 223 2.39 2.43 7.75
CA ASN A 223 2.61 3.33 6.61
C ASN A 223 3.23 4.67 7.02
N LEU A 224 3.47 4.87 8.32
CA LEU A 224 3.96 6.11 8.89
C LEU A 224 5.29 5.89 9.62
N ALA A 225 6.23 6.80 9.44
CA ALA A 225 7.52 6.79 10.13
C ALA A 225 7.88 8.21 10.61
N VAL A 226 8.75 8.28 11.59
CA VAL A 226 9.34 9.52 12.13
C VAL A 226 10.82 9.50 11.79
N SER A 227 11.29 10.52 11.12
CA SER A 227 12.71 10.78 10.81
C SER A 227 13.37 11.64 11.86
#